data_9ee0024d7f326c4100ae41d323476864
#
_entry.id   9ee0024d7f326c4100ae41d323476864
#
_cell.length_a   1.000
_cell.length_b   1.000
_cell.length_c   1.000
_cell.angle_alpha   90.00
_cell.angle_beta   90.00
_cell.angle_gamma   90.00
#
_symmetry.space_group_name_H-M   'P 1'
#
loop_
_entity.id
_entity.type
_entity.pdbx_description
1 polymer ?
#
loop_
_entity_poly.entity_id
_entity_poly.type
_entity_poly.pdbx_seq_one_letter_code
_entity_poly.pdbx_strand_id
1 'polypeptide(L)'
;MKINNEPISKYGATRLTFDIQAAQDETAVEWIDKAILPTPGDTTATFGSATAVLYFRGTTPDEIVRNIAQVLQQVKDEALLKVPGYRGEYVAYLVSSQIDKVQRSKTRRKLTLTFKGYLRGEKQHREFWGVTTAKLKRVGARPAPVILSISPEMDMDTFTVAGLTETPIVISNLTAAVAVTIDGRDGTAWENGVSKNADVDLWEPPALREPETTLEFSRADAKVTVEYLPVWL
;
A
#
# COMPACT_ATOMS: atom_id res chain seq x y z
N MET A 1 12.49 4.07 -15.35
CA MET A 1 11.24 4.30 -14.63
C MET A 1 10.09 3.66 -15.40
N LYS A 2 9.15 3.04 -14.69
CA LYS A 2 7.88 2.55 -15.24
C LYS A 2 6.74 3.21 -14.50
N ILE A 3 5.62 3.40 -15.18
CA ILE A 3 4.34 3.86 -14.63
C ILE A 3 3.32 2.79 -14.97
N ASN A 4 2.65 2.21 -13.97
CA ASN A 4 1.70 1.11 -14.14
C ASN A 4 2.26 -0.05 -14.98
N ASN A 5 3.52 -0.45 -14.69
CA ASN A 5 4.33 -1.43 -15.41
C ASN A 5 4.77 -1.03 -16.83
N GLU A 6 4.31 0.08 -17.39
CA GLU A 6 4.68 0.57 -18.70
C GLU A 6 5.97 1.43 -18.62
N PRO A 7 6.99 1.18 -19.46
CA PRO A 7 8.19 2.00 -19.44
C PRO A 7 7.90 3.39 -20.03
N ILE A 8 8.41 4.45 -19.38
CA ILE A 8 8.20 5.83 -19.86
C ILE A 8 8.82 6.09 -21.24
N SER A 9 9.80 5.30 -21.66
CA SER A 9 10.40 5.37 -22.99
C SER A 9 9.40 5.09 -24.12
N LYS A 10 8.33 4.33 -23.86
CA LYS A 10 7.20 4.12 -24.79
C LYS A 10 6.56 5.43 -25.23
N TYR A 11 6.60 6.44 -24.36
CA TYR A 11 6.05 7.78 -24.58
C TYR A 11 7.13 8.80 -24.99
N GLY A 12 8.28 8.34 -25.46
CA GLY A 12 9.39 9.24 -25.83
C GLY A 12 9.97 10.02 -24.64
N ALA A 13 9.74 9.55 -23.42
CA ALA A 13 10.17 10.21 -22.20
C ALA A 13 11.40 9.54 -21.59
N THR A 14 12.29 10.39 -21.03
CA THR A 14 13.43 9.98 -20.20
C THR A 14 13.29 10.62 -18.83
N ARG A 15 13.54 9.87 -17.75
CA ARG A 15 13.57 10.41 -16.40
C ARG A 15 14.86 11.24 -16.20
N LEU A 16 14.73 12.47 -15.76
CA LEU A 16 15.87 13.28 -15.31
C LEU A 16 16.11 13.09 -13.82
N THR A 17 15.09 13.35 -12.99
CA THR A 17 15.16 13.17 -11.53
C THR A 17 13.94 12.43 -11.02
N PHE A 18 14.10 11.85 -9.83
CA PHE A 18 13.01 11.35 -9.02
C PHE A 18 13.43 11.46 -7.56
N ASP A 19 12.76 12.33 -6.84
CA ASP A 19 13.07 12.65 -5.46
C ASP A 19 11.87 12.31 -4.59
N ILE A 20 12.11 11.61 -3.47
CA ILE A 20 11.09 11.26 -2.48
C ILE A 20 11.38 12.02 -1.20
N GLN A 21 10.35 12.65 -0.66
CA GLN A 21 10.33 13.22 0.67
C GLN A 21 9.46 12.34 1.56
N ALA A 22 10.00 11.93 2.70
CA ALA A 22 9.28 11.12 3.67
C ALA A 22 8.04 11.86 4.17
N ALA A 23 7.02 11.09 4.51
CA ALA A 23 5.88 11.59 5.26
C ALA A 23 6.36 12.14 6.61
N GLN A 24 5.81 13.27 7.00
CA GLN A 24 5.99 13.82 8.34
C GLN A 24 4.67 13.61 9.09
N ASP A 25 4.75 12.98 10.25
CA ASP A 25 3.60 12.89 11.11
C ASP A 25 3.37 14.27 11.74
N GLU A 26 2.19 14.82 11.56
CA GLU A 26 1.79 16.07 12.14
C GLU A 26 1.17 15.79 13.52
N THR A 27 1.88 16.16 14.58
CA THR A 27 1.34 16.14 15.93
C THR A 27 0.75 17.50 16.22
N ALA A 28 -0.56 17.55 16.52
CA ALA A 28 -1.17 18.76 17.02
C ALA A 28 -0.53 19.09 18.37
N VAL A 29 -0.06 20.33 18.54
CA VAL A 29 0.50 20.79 19.80
C VAL A 29 -0.30 22.00 20.24
N GLU A 30 -1.01 21.88 21.35
CA GLU A 30 -1.78 22.96 21.91
C GLU A 30 -1.09 23.54 23.13
N TRP A 31 -1.04 24.85 23.20
CA TRP A 31 -0.58 25.59 24.37
C TRP A 31 -1.78 25.98 25.21
N ILE A 32 -2.07 25.21 26.23
CA ILE A 32 -3.16 25.52 27.16
C ILE A 32 -2.76 26.74 28.00
N ASP A 33 -3.69 27.69 28.16
CA ASP A 33 -3.45 28.90 28.96
C ASP A 33 -2.92 28.55 30.35
N LYS A 34 -1.81 29.18 30.77
CA LYS A 34 -1.08 28.93 32.02
C LYS A 34 -0.35 27.59 32.15
N ALA A 35 -0.28 26.76 31.09
CA ALA A 35 0.58 25.60 31.11
C ALA A 35 2.04 25.99 30.89
N ILE A 36 2.96 25.33 31.63
CA ILE A 36 4.41 25.57 31.50
C ILE A 36 4.97 24.86 30.24
N LEU A 37 4.33 23.78 29.81
CA LEU A 37 4.71 22.99 28.63
C LEU A 37 3.50 22.82 27.71
N PRO A 38 3.72 22.75 26.39
CA PRO A 38 2.66 22.43 25.45
C PRO A 38 2.18 20.99 25.68
N THR A 39 0.89 20.78 25.45
CA THR A 39 0.29 19.43 25.51
C THR A 39 0.25 18.86 24.09
N PRO A 40 0.89 17.70 23.83
CA PRO A 40 0.76 17.05 22.55
C PRO A 40 -0.67 16.49 22.40
N GLY A 41 -1.30 16.80 21.29
CA GLY A 41 -2.56 16.22 20.87
C GLY A 41 -2.36 15.00 19.97
N ASP A 42 -3.38 14.69 19.19
CA ASP A 42 -3.34 13.55 18.27
C ASP A 42 -2.29 13.73 17.17
N THR A 43 -1.60 12.64 16.84
CA THR A 43 -0.67 12.58 15.74
C THR A 43 -1.39 12.07 14.49
N THR A 44 -1.44 12.90 13.45
CA THR A 44 -2.03 12.53 12.16
C THR A 44 -0.92 12.06 11.21
N ALA A 45 -1.05 10.84 10.70
CA ALA A 45 -0.15 10.34 9.69
C ALA A 45 -0.40 11.05 8.35
N THR A 46 0.66 11.61 7.76
CA THR A 46 0.60 12.25 6.45
C THR A 46 1.20 11.35 5.35
N PHE A 47 0.90 11.66 4.09
CA PHE A 47 1.54 11.02 2.95
C PHE A 47 2.92 11.65 2.68
N GLY A 48 3.85 10.82 2.25
CA GLY A 48 5.08 11.32 1.64
C GLY A 48 4.80 12.03 0.31
N SER A 49 5.76 12.80 -0.16
CA SER A 49 5.69 13.41 -1.48
C SER A 49 6.79 12.88 -2.39
N ALA A 50 6.52 12.85 -3.70
CA ALA A 50 7.52 12.52 -4.69
C ALA A 50 7.44 13.48 -5.87
N THR A 51 8.61 13.87 -6.38
CA THR A 51 8.71 14.73 -7.57
C THR A 51 9.47 13.97 -8.67
N ALA A 52 8.82 13.80 -9.81
CA ALA A 52 9.43 13.23 -11.01
C ALA A 52 9.59 14.28 -12.08
N VAL A 53 10.80 14.44 -12.61
CA VAL A 53 11.06 15.31 -13.77
C VAL A 53 11.35 14.40 -14.98
N LEU A 54 10.49 14.51 -15.97
CA LEU A 54 10.57 13.75 -17.22
C LEU A 54 10.96 14.68 -18.36
N TYR A 55 11.83 14.21 -19.23
CA TYR A 55 12.26 14.90 -20.42
C TYR A 55 11.70 14.20 -21.65
N PHE A 56 11.01 14.95 -22.49
CA PHE A 56 10.42 14.51 -23.73
C PHE A 56 11.19 15.05 -24.92
N ARG A 57 11.44 14.18 -25.89
CA ARG A 57 12.00 14.51 -27.19
C ARG A 57 11.12 13.88 -28.26
N GLY A 58 10.72 14.65 -29.26
CA GLY A 58 9.95 14.19 -30.41
C GLY A 58 10.46 14.80 -31.71
N THR A 59 9.87 14.39 -32.81
CA THR A 59 10.16 14.92 -34.16
C THR A 59 9.31 16.16 -34.44
N THR A 60 8.10 16.22 -33.86
CA THR A 60 7.18 17.35 -34.02
C THR A 60 6.69 17.85 -32.64
N PRO A 61 6.25 19.11 -32.51
CA PRO A 61 5.65 19.60 -31.28
C PRO A 61 4.38 18.83 -30.90
N ASP A 62 3.55 18.44 -31.88
CA ASP A 62 2.30 17.74 -31.66
C ASP A 62 2.52 16.31 -31.12
N GLU A 63 3.57 15.66 -31.57
CA GLU A 63 3.99 14.35 -31.03
C GLU A 63 4.28 14.46 -29.52
N ILE A 64 5.03 15.50 -29.11
CA ILE A 64 5.37 15.69 -27.70
C ILE A 64 4.12 15.96 -26.86
N VAL A 65 3.21 16.78 -27.36
CA VAL A 65 1.94 17.08 -26.65
C VAL A 65 1.13 15.81 -26.45
N ARG A 66 1.01 14.96 -27.48
CA ARG A 66 0.33 13.67 -27.36
C ARG A 66 0.99 12.74 -26.38
N ASN A 67 2.32 12.63 -26.42
CA ASN A 67 3.11 11.79 -25.51
C ASN A 67 2.98 12.24 -24.04
N ILE A 68 3.00 13.55 -23.80
CA ILE A 68 2.74 14.12 -22.47
C ILE A 68 1.32 13.80 -22.01
N ALA A 69 0.32 13.98 -22.87
CA ALA A 69 -1.08 13.67 -22.55
C ALA A 69 -1.26 12.18 -22.19
N GLN A 70 -0.58 11.27 -22.89
CA GLN A 70 -0.61 9.85 -22.58
C GLN A 70 0.00 9.55 -21.20
N VAL A 71 1.13 10.20 -20.84
CA VAL A 71 1.71 10.04 -19.50
C VAL A 71 0.78 10.59 -18.43
N LEU A 72 0.16 11.76 -18.64
CA LEU A 72 -0.79 12.34 -17.70
C LEU A 72 -2.02 11.45 -17.52
N GLN A 73 -2.49 10.80 -18.58
CA GLN A 73 -3.56 9.82 -18.50
C GLN A 73 -3.20 8.60 -17.64
N GLN A 74 -1.94 8.14 -17.68
CA GLN A 74 -1.46 7.02 -16.87
C GLN A 74 -1.38 7.35 -15.37
N VAL A 75 -1.25 8.61 -15.00
CA VAL A 75 -1.12 9.07 -13.61
C VAL A 75 -2.36 9.81 -13.11
N LYS A 76 -3.48 9.76 -13.85
CA LYS A 76 -4.71 10.46 -13.51
C LYS A 76 -5.31 9.98 -12.18
N ASP A 77 -5.28 8.67 -11.97
CA ASP A 77 -5.78 8.00 -10.78
C ASP A 77 -4.58 7.50 -9.94
N GLU A 78 -4.75 6.43 -9.17
CA GLU A 78 -3.63 5.77 -8.51
C GLU A 78 -2.62 5.26 -9.53
N ALA A 79 -1.35 5.64 -9.37
CA ALA A 79 -0.27 5.20 -10.24
C ALA A 79 0.81 4.45 -9.45
N LEU A 80 1.30 3.36 -10.03
CA LEU A 80 2.42 2.60 -9.49
C LEU A 80 3.70 3.01 -10.20
N LEU A 81 4.59 3.68 -9.48
CA LEU A 81 5.86 4.15 -10.00
C LEU A 81 6.98 3.19 -9.60
N LYS A 82 7.54 2.48 -10.58
CA LYS A 82 8.74 1.66 -10.39
C LYS A 82 9.98 2.42 -10.88
N VAL A 83 10.83 2.80 -9.94
CA VAL A 83 11.99 3.65 -10.22
C VAL A 83 13.27 2.86 -9.95
N PRO A 84 14.21 2.75 -10.91
CA PRO A 84 15.50 2.13 -10.68
C PRO A 84 16.23 2.76 -9.49
N GLY A 85 16.77 1.92 -8.62
CA GLY A 85 17.41 2.32 -7.36
C GLY A 85 16.56 2.13 -6.12
N TYR A 86 15.24 1.95 -6.28
CA TYR A 86 14.33 1.60 -5.17
C TYR A 86 13.87 0.16 -5.33
N ARG A 87 13.87 -0.62 -4.23
CA ARG A 87 13.43 -2.02 -4.23
C ARG A 87 11.91 -2.17 -4.29
N GLY A 88 11.18 -1.14 -3.89
CA GLY A 88 9.71 -1.11 -3.88
C GLY A 88 9.11 -0.35 -5.05
N GLU A 89 7.80 -0.14 -4.95
CA GLU A 89 7.01 0.68 -5.87
C GLU A 89 6.43 1.86 -5.09
N TYR A 90 6.47 3.04 -5.68
CA TYR A 90 5.82 4.21 -5.09
C TYR A 90 4.36 4.25 -5.55
N VAL A 91 3.43 4.12 -4.62
CA VAL A 91 2.00 4.32 -4.86
C VAL A 91 1.76 5.82 -4.88
N ALA A 92 1.37 6.37 -6.02
CA ALA A 92 1.39 7.78 -6.31
C ALA A 92 0.01 8.31 -6.69
N TYR A 93 -0.36 9.43 -6.11
CA TYR A 93 -1.54 10.23 -6.47
C TYR A 93 -1.07 11.57 -6.98
N LEU A 94 -1.39 11.92 -8.22
CA LEU A 94 -0.93 13.17 -8.83
C LEU A 94 -1.57 14.38 -8.13
N VAL A 95 -0.71 15.28 -7.65
CA VAL A 95 -1.12 16.55 -7.03
C VAL A 95 -1.05 17.69 -8.03
N SER A 96 0.06 17.75 -8.79
CA SER A 96 0.24 18.81 -9.79
C SER A 96 1.15 18.35 -10.93
N SER A 97 0.99 19.00 -12.08
CA SER A 97 1.86 18.80 -13.22
C SER A 97 2.24 20.16 -13.83
N GLN A 98 3.49 20.30 -14.23
CA GLN A 98 3.99 21.50 -14.89
C GLN A 98 4.79 21.13 -16.15
N ILE A 99 4.49 21.81 -17.25
CA ILE A 99 5.20 21.62 -18.52
C ILE A 99 6.08 22.84 -18.80
N ASP A 100 7.37 22.60 -18.89
CA ASP A 100 8.36 23.64 -19.18
C ASP A 100 8.93 23.49 -20.59
N LYS A 101 9.16 24.64 -21.23
CA LYS A 101 9.88 24.68 -22.50
C LYS A 101 11.37 24.53 -22.25
N VAL A 102 12.02 23.64 -22.99
CA VAL A 102 13.49 23.61 -23.04
C VAL A 102 13.96 24.73 -23.98
N GLN A 103 14.92 25.51 -23.52
CA GLN A 103 15.41 26.72 -24.24
C GLN A 103 15.54 26.51 -25.74
N ARG A 104 14.95 27.43 -26.53
CA ARG A 104 15.02 27.49 -27.99
C ARG A 104 14.60 26.23 -28.76
N SER A 105 13.96 25.25 -28.10
CA SER A 105 13.55 24.01 -28.77
C SER A 105 12.02 23.90 -28.89
N LYS A 106 11.55 23.66 -30.11
CA LYS A 106 10.14 23.38 -30.39
C LYS A 106 9.80 21.90 -30.11
N THR A 107 10.81 21.00 -30.14
CA THR A 107 10.66 19.55 -30.07
C THR A 107 11.21 18.95 -28.78
N ARG A 108 11.28 19.73 -27.70
CA ARG A 108 11.76 19.28 -26.39
C ARG A 108 10.92 19.92 -25.28
N ARG A 109 10.51 19.15 -24.27
CA ARG A 109 9.77 19.63 -23.10
C ARG A 109 10.26 18.92 -21.85
N LYS A 110 10.13 19.58 -20.72
CA LYS A 110 10.19 18.96 -19.40
C LYS A 110 8.77 18.86 -18.85
N LEU A 111 8.45 17.77 -18.23
CA LEU A 111 7.24 17.56 -17.44
C LEU A 111 7.67 17.28 -16.01
N THR A 112 7.28 18.17 -15.10
CA THR A 112 7.43 17.96 -13.66
C THR A 112 6.12 17.47 -13.11
N LEU A 113 6.16 16.33 -12.43
CA LEU A 113 5.00 15.70 -11.79
C LEU A 113 5.26 15.68 -10.28
N THR A 114 4.34 16.23 -9.52
CA THR A 114 4.37 16.16 -8.05
C THR A 114 3.27 15.23 -7.58
N PHE A 115 3.64 14.27 -6.74
CA PHE A 115 2.76 13.25 -6.20
C PHE A 115 2.70 13.33 -4.68
N LYS A 116 1.58 12.90 -4.12
CA LYS A 116 1.47 12.40 -2.75
C LYS A 116 1.37 10.88 -2.80
N GLY A 117 1.90 10.21 -1.77
CA GLY A 117 1.82 8.75 -1.75
C GLY A 117 2.77 8.11 -0.76
N TYR A 118 3.06 6.85 -0.97
CA TYR A 118 3.92 6.06 -0.09
C TYR A 118 4.71 5.02 -0.87
N LEU A 119 5.85 4.61 -0.31
CA LEU A 119 6.66 3.53 -0.84
C LEU A 119 6.18 2.20 -0.25
N ARG A 120 5.74 1.27 -1.09
CA ARG A 120 5.45 -0.10 -0.70
C ARG A 120 6.56 -1.05 -1.12
N GLY A 121 6.87 -1.99 -0.24
CA GLY A 121 7.90 -3.01 -0.48
C GLY A 121 7.37 -4.23 -1.23
N GLU A 122 8.23 -5.23 -1.34
CA GLU A 122 7.88 -6.53 -1.91
C GLU A 122 6.93 -7.28 -0.96
N LYS A 123 6.00 -8.05 -1.54
CA LYS A 123 5.03 -8.84 -0.81
C LYS A 123 5.72 -9.78 0.19
N GLN A 124 5.30 -9.69 1.43
CA GLN A 124 5.69 -10.60 2.48
C GLN A 124 4.66 -11.71 2.60
N HIS A 125 5.14 -12.93 2.84
CA HIS A 125 4.32 -14.12 3.01
C HIS A 125 4.82 -14.90 4.21
N ARG A 126 3.91 -15.26 5.12
CA ARG A 126 4.18 -16.06 6.31
C ARG A 126 3.12 -17.12 6.46
N GLU A 127 3.55 -18.34 6.70
CA GLU A 127 2.68 -19.48 6.95
C GLU A 127 2.86 -19.98 8.38
N PHE A 128 1.75 -20.33 9.00
CA PHE A 128 1.69 -20.90 10.33
C PHE A 128 0.86 -22.19 10.26
N TRP A 129 1.41 -23.26 10.81
CA TRP A 129 0.75 -24.55 10.83
C TRP A 129 1.13 -25.33 12.10
N GLY A 130 0.18 -26.05 12.68
CA GLY A 130 0.42 -26.87 13.87
C GLY A 130 0.69 -26.05 15.14
N VAL A 131 0.33 -24.76 15.16
CA VAL A 131 0.54 -23.85 16.29
C VAL A 131 -0.73 -23.07 16.61
N THR A 132 -0.91 -22.75 17.90
CA THR A 132 -1.97 -21.88 18.39
C THR A 132 -1.50 -20.46 18.70
N THR A 133 -0.19 -20.23 18.68
CA THR A 133 0.37 -18.90 18.90
C THR A 133 1.60 -18.71 18.03
N ALA A 134 1.73 -17.55 17.42
CA ALA A 134 2.86 -17.18 16.58
C ALA A 134 3.23 -15.72 16.73
N LYS A 135 4.52 -15.41 16.62
CA LYS A 135 5.00 -14.02 16.59
C LYS A 135 5.32 -13.60 15.17
N LEU A 136 4.78 -12.47 14.77
CA LEU A 136 5.00 -11.89 13.47
C LEU A 136 5.63 -10.50 13.62
N LYS A 137 6.85 -10.35 13.09
CA LYS A 137 7.51 -9.05 13.01
C LYS A 137 7.20 -8.41 11.68
N ARG A 138 6.58 -7.22 11.73
CA ARG A 138 6.25 -6.44 10.55
C ARG A 138 7.53 -5.90 9.89
N VAL A 139 7.62 -6.08 8.59
CA VAL A 139 8.57 -5.35 7.73
C VAL A 139 7.88 -4.07 7.28
N GLY A 140 8.57 -2.94 7.31
CA GLY A 140 7.98 -1.63 7.00
C GLY A 140 7.86 -0.74 8.23
N ALA A 141 7.73 0.57 8.01
CA ALA A 141 7.67 1.59 9.05
C ALA A 141 6.22 1.94 9.47
N ARG A 142 5.25 1.67 8.61
CA ARG A 142 3.84 2.02 8.81
C ARG A 142 2.96 0.77 8.95
N PRO A 143 1.77 0.88 9.54
CA PRO A 143 0.76 -0.17 9.51
C PRO A 143 0.50 -0.67 8.08
N ALA A 144 0.24 -1.96 7.93
CA ALA A 144 -0.01 -2.56 6.63
C ALA A 144 -1.24 -3.47 6.69
N PRO A 145 -2.20 -3.33 5.75
CA PRO A 145 -3.32 -4.24 5.64
C PRO A 145 -2.84 -5.65 5.30
N VAL A 146 -3.52 -6.65 5.83
CA VAL A 146 -3.17 -8.06 5.71
C VAL A 146 -4.18 -8.79 4.85
N ILE A 147 -3.72 -9.64 3.96
CA ILE A 147 -4.54 -10.70 3.38
C ILE A 147 -4.32 -11.94 4.25
N LEU A 148 -5.38 -12.36 4.95
CA LEU A 148 -5.40 -13.51 5.83
C LEU A 148 -6.09 -14.67 5.14
N SER A 149 -5.43 -15.80 4.98
CA SER A 149 -6.02 -17.02 4.42
C SER A 149 -5.94 -18.14 5.43
N ILE A 150 -7.08 -18.82 5.66
CA ILE A 150 -7.20 -19.95 6.58
C ILE A 150 -7.67 -21.16 5.80
N SER A 151 -6.91 -22.24 5.83
CA SER A 151 -7.25 -23.54 5.22
C SER A 151 -7.28 -24.61 6.31
N PRO A 152 -8.47 -25.04 6.75
CA PRO A 152 -8.60 -26.05 7.79
C PRO A 152 -8.29 -27.46 7.27
N GLU A 153 -7.78 -28.35 8.11
CA GLU A 153 -7.54 -29.75 7.77
C GLU A 153 -8.83 -30.60 7.80
N MET A 154 -9.80 -30.17 8.59
CA MET A 154 -11.10 -30.81 8.75
C MET A 154 -12.20 -29.75 8.78
N ASP A 155 -13.44 -30.14 8.62
CA ASP A 155 -14.58 -29.25 8.80
C ASP A 155 -14.58 -28.66 10.21
N MET A 156 -14.81 -27.37 10.32
CA MET A 156 -14.84 -26.65 11.59
C MET A 156 -16.06 -25.73 11.65
N ASP A 157 -16.79 -25.80 12.77
CA ASP A 157 -17.89 -24.88 13.02
C ASP A 157 -17.40 -23.45 13.17
N THR A 158 -16.25 -23.27 13.87
CA THR A 158 -15.65 -21.95 14.09
C THR A 158 -14.13 -22.02 14.17
N PHE A 159 -13.49 -20.95 13.70
CA PHE A 159 -12.06 -20.71 13.86
C PHE A 159 -11.83 -19.23 14.21
N THR A 160 -10.97 -18.96 15.18
CA THR A 160 -10.73 -17.59 15.66
C THR A 160 -9.28 -17.21 15.46
N VAL A 161 -9.05 -15.96 15.01
CA VAL A 161 -7.74 -15.34 14.88
C VAL A 161 -7.72 -14.02 15.66
N ALA A 162 -6.80 -13.91 16.61
CA ALA A 162 -6.57 -12.68 17.37
C ALA A 162 -5.21 -12.04 17.00
N GLY A 163 -5.07 -10.74 17.25
CA GLY A 163 -3.84 -9.97 17.08
C GLY A 163 -3.74 -9.15 15.79
N LEU A 164 -4.68 -9.30 14.84
CA LEU A 164 -4.72 -8.48 13.62
C LEU A 164 -5.75 -7.35 13.68
N THR A 165 -6.64 -7.42 14.66
CA THR A 165 -7.77 -6.53 14.93
C THR A 165 -7.87 -6.32 16.43
N GLU A 166 -8.60 -5.30 16.89
CA GLU A 166 -8.84 -5.07 18.32
C GLU A 166 -9.67 -6.21 18.93
N THR A 167 -10.70 -6.66 18.21
CA THR A 167 -11.51 -7.82 18.56
C THR A 167 -11.12 -9.03 17.72
N PRO A 168 -11.08 -10.26 18.26
CA PRO A 168 -10.75 -11.44 17.48
C PRO A 168 -11.66 -11.63 16.27
N ILE A 169 -11.10 -12.02 15.13
CA ILE A 169 -11.82 -12.37 13.92
C ILE A 169 -12.40 -13.78 14.13
N VAL A 170 -13.71 -13.96 13.99
CA VAL A 170 -14.36 -15.26 14.10
C VAL A 170 -14.88 -15.68 12.72
N ILE A 171 -14.48 -16.86 12.26
CA ILE A 171 -14.90 -17.42 10.99
C ILE A 171 -15.71 -18.67 11.28
N SER A 172 -16.89 -18.77 10.69
CA SER A 172 -17.82 -19.90 10.87
C SER A 172 -17.92 -20.75 9.61
N ASN A 173 -18.37 -22.00 9.78
CA ASN A 173 -18.66 -22.93 8.69
C ASN A 173 -17.49 -23.16 7.73
N LEU A 174 -16.32 -23.48 8.26
CA LEU A 174 -15.15 -23.77 7.44
C LEU A 174 -15.18 -25.21 6.93
N THR A 175 -14.94 -25.40 5.64
CA THR A 175 -14.88 -26.71 4.99
C THR A 175 -13.44 -27.20 4.87
N ALA A 176 -13.21 -28.48 5.12
CA ALA A 176 -11.89 -29.11 5.03
C ALA A 176 -11.20 -28.82 3.70
N ALA A 177 -9.92 -28.45 3.76
CA ALA A 177 -9.05 -28.13 2.63
C ALA A 177 -9.53 -26.98 1.73
N VAL A 178 -10.56 -26.23 2.11
CA VAL A 178 -11.04 -25.04 1.40
C VAL A 178 -10.55 -23.80 2.11
N ALA A 179 -9.85 -22.93 1.40
CA ALA A 179 -9.30 -21.71 1.97
C ALA A 179 -10.35 -20.59 2.04
N VAL A 180 -10.51 -20.00 3.21
CA VAL A 180 -11.21 -18.72 3.40
C VAL A 180 -10.17 -17.61 3.40
N THR A 181 -10.37 -16.61 2.56
CA THR A 181 -9.46 -15.46 2.44
C THR A 181 -10.16 -14.18 2.85
N ILE A 182 -9.56 -13.43 3.77
CA ILE A 182 -10.05 -12.12 4.24
C ILE A 182 -9.06 -11.06 3.76
N ASP A 183 -9.55 -10.08 3.01
CA ASP A 183 -8.74 -8.97 2.52
C ASP A 183 -8.82 -7.78 3.48
N GLY A 184 -7.71 -7.44 4.10
CA GLY A 184 -7.60 -6.32 5.04
C GLY A 184 -7.63 -4.93 4.38
N ARG A 185 -7.72 -4.83 3.05
CA ARG A 185 -7.83 -3.54 2.35
C ARG A 185 -9.26 -3.02 2.34
N ASP A 186 -10.22 -3.92 2.25
CA ASP A 186 -11.65 -3.59 2.13
C ASP A 186 -12.54 -4.37 3.13
N GLY A 187 -11.96 -5.28 3.91
CA GLY A 187 -12.70 -6.10 4.89
C GLY A 187 -13.57 -7.18 4.27
N THR A 188 -13.34 -7.58 3.02
CA THR A 188 -14.13 -8.63 2.36
C THR A 188 -13.57 -10.02 2.63
N ALA A 189 -14.47 -11.01 2.78
CA ALA A 189 -14.14 -12.40 2.94
C ALA A 189 -14.66 -13.24 1.76
N TRP A 190 -13.81 -14.18 1.31
CA TRP A 190 -14.06 -15.01 0.13
C TRP A 190 -13.71 -16.46 0.38
N GLU A 191 -14.53 -17.38 -0.14
CA GLU A 191 -14.29 -18.81 -0.19
C GLU A 191 -14.58 -19.30 -1.61
N ASN A 192 -13.58 -19.90 -2.29
CA ASN A 192 -13.72 -20.34 -3.69
C ASN A 192 -14.33 -19.28 -4.65
N GLY A 193 -14.01 -17.99 -4.45
CA GLY A 193 -14.54 -16.91 -5.28
C GLY A 193 -15.99 -16.49 -4.96
N VAL A 194 -16.60 -17.07 -3.92
CA VAL A 194 -17.90 -16.68 -3.41
C VAL A 194 -17.71 -15.87 -2.13
N SER A 195 -18.53 -14.81 -1.96
CA SER A 195 -18.49 -14.01 -0.72
C SER A 195 -18.87 -14.83 0.49
N LYS A 196 -18.04 -14.76 1.54
CA LYS A 196 -18.24 -15.42 2.82
C LYS A 196 -18.44 -14.43 3.98
N ASN A 197 -18.74 -13.18 3.67
CA ASN A 197 -18.89 -12.13 4.70
C ASN A 197 -19.95 -12.47 5.77
N ALA A 198 -20.97 -13.23 5.42
CA ALA A 198 -22.02 -13.64 6.37
C ALA A 198 -21.52 -14.61 7.46
N ASP A 199 -20.45 -15.35 7.18
CA ASP A 199 -19.83 -16.33 8.08
C ASP A 199 -18.61 -15.78 8.81
N VAL A 200 -18.26 -14.50 8.61
CA VAL A 200 -17.11 -13.86 9.23
C VAL A 200 -17.55 -12.68 10.10
N ASP A 201 -17.30 -12.79 11.40
CA ASP A 201 -17.46 -11.67 12.33
C ASP A 201 -16.18 -10.84 12.31
N LEU A 202 -16.25 -9.73 11.60
CA LEU A 202 -15.14 -8.81 11.34
C LEU A 202 -15.59 -7.37 11.58
N TRP A 203 -15.13 -6.75 12.69
CA TRP A 203 -15.47 -5.38 13.05
C TRP A 203 -14.60 -4.33 12.37
N GLU A 204 -13.38 -4.71 12.03
CA GLU A 204 -12.41 -3.87 11.33
C GLU A 204 -11.50 -4.68 10.42
N PRO A 205 -11.00 -4.11 9.32
CA PRO A 205 -10.10 -4.83 8.41
C PRO A 205 -8.79 -5.26 9.11
N PRO A 206 -8.34 -6.52 8.91
CA PRO A 206 -7.12 -7.03 9.53
C PRO A 206 -5.88 -6.28 9.02
N ALA A 207 -5.04 -5.85 9.98
CA ALA A 207 -3.83 -5.10 9.69
C ALA A 207 -2.72 -5.39 10.71
N LEU A 208 -1.47 -5.31 10.28
CA LEU A 208 -0.32 -5.26 11.17
C LEU A 208 -0.10 -3.82 11.62
N ARG A 209 -0.60 -3.46 12.79
CA ARG A 209 -0.46 -2.12 13.36
C ARG A 209 0.85 -1.96 14.10
N GLU A 210 1.21 -2.95 14.91
CA GLU A 210 2.41 -2.92 15.73
C GLU A 210 3.66 -3.46 14.99
N PRO A 211 4.87 -3.04 15.37
CA PRO A 211 6.12 -3.59 14.82
C PRO A 211 6.28 -5.09 15.06
N GLU A 212 5.79 -5.61 16.18
CA GLU A 212 5.74 -7.02 16.52
C GLU A 212 4.34 -7.37 17.02
N THR A 213 3.67 -8.31 16.35
CA THR A 213 2.32 -8.76 16.64
C THR A 213 2.35 -10.21 17.08
N THR A 214 1.68 -10.54 18.18
CA THR A 214 1.40 -11.92 18.56
C THR A 214 0.06 -12.33 17.98
N LEU A 215 0.07 -13.36 17.15
CA LEU A 215 -1.12 -13.98 16.60
C LEU A 215 -1.53 -15.14 17.48
N GLU A 216 -2.81 -15.24 17.76
CA GLU A 216 -3.40 -16.38 18.51
C GLU A 216 -4.47 -17.03 17.65
N PHE A 217 -4.44 -18.35 17.58
CA PHE A 217 -5.36 -19.17 16.83
C PHE A 217 -6.13 -20.08 17.78
N SER A 218 -7.42 -20.21 17.60
CA SER A 218 -8.25 -21.09 18.47
C SER A 218 -7.87 -22.57 18.37
N ARG A 219 -7.26 -22.98 17.26
CA ARG A 219 -6.90 -24.39 16.98
C ARG A 219 -5.59 -24.45 16.17
N ALA A 220 -4.91 -25.60 16.23
CA ALA A 220 -3.66 -25.84 15.50
C ALA A 220 -3.85 -26.60 14.17
N ASP A 221 -5.04 -27.14 13.91
CA ASP A 221 -5.39 -27.97 12.75
C ASP A 221 -5.90 -27.16 11.54
N ALA A 222 -5.39 -25.97 11.40
CA ALA A 222 -5.58 -25.13 10.22
C ALA A 222 -4.24 -24.50 9.79
N LYS A 223 -4.03 -24.43 8.49
CA LYS A 223 -2.95 -23.66 7.90
C LYS A 223 -3.39 -22.20 7.81
N VAL A 224 -2.68 -21.30 8.49
CA VAL A 224 -2.93 -19.86 8.45
C VAL A 224 -1.82 -19.19 7.66
N THR A 225 -2.20 -18.41 6.65
CA THR A 225 -1.28 -17.64 5.81
C THR A 225 -1.55 -16.15 5.99
N VAL A 226 -0.50 -15.40 6.25
CA VAL A 226 -0.53 -13.93 6.37
C VAL A 226 0.31 -13.33 5.28
N GLU A 227 -0.30 -12.55 4.41
CA GLU A 227 0.36 -11.82 3.33
C GLU A 227 0.14 -10.32 3.48
N TYR A 228 1.16 -9.52 3.22
CA TYR A 228 1.05 -8.07 3.24
C TYR A 228 2.13 -7.40 2.39
N LEU A 229 1.88 -6.15 2.03
CA LEU A 229 2.84 -5.28 1.36
C LEU A 229 3.39 -4.28 2.39
N PRO A 230 4.70 -4.32 2.70
CA PRO A 230 5.30 -3.36 3.63
C PRO A 230 5.12 -1.92 3.15
N VAL A 231 4.78 -1.02 4.09
CA VAL A 231 4.67 0.42 3.85
C VAL A 231 5.82 1.12 4.56
N TRP A 232 6.59 1.97 3.82
CA TRP A 232 7.82 2.57 4.32
C TRP A 232 7.71 4.08 4.57
N LEU A 233 6.89 4.78 3.82
CA LEU A 233 6.79 6.24 3.88
C LEU A 233 5.34 6.69 3.88
#